data_43a71818868a8cb2efcb5855bcac78f8
#
_entry.id   43a71818868a8cb2efcb5855bcac78f8
#
_cell.length_a   1.000
_cell.length_b   1.000
_cell.length_c   1.000
_cell.angle_alpha   90.00
_cell.angle_beta   90.00
_cell.angle_gamma   90.00
#
_symmetry.space_group_name_H-M   'P 1'
#
loop_
_entity.id
_entity.type
_entity.pdbx_description
1 polymer ?
#
loop_
_entity_poly.entity_id
_entity_poly.type
_entity_poly.pdbx_seq_one_letter_code
_entity_poly.pdbx_strand_id
1 'polypeptide(L)'
;MKQYLSLILFLFLLAACDSSDAPEATGYGYINLNIGTNPEISVATTRAGDTDTDVSTYLITIKSGTTTYLSQKPYSIIQSTPLRFEAGTYSIIAESCISTDAESANDRWGKARYYGSQDITVVTSQTVNADIICTMQNAKVNVEYDQTFKDIFGKNPEEPYSVTLYREGRQERLLKFDENASFSTR
;
A
#
# COMPACT_ATOMS: atom_id res chain seq x y z
N MET A 1 16.08 31.63 66.80
CA MET A 1 15.29 32.13 65.67
C MET A 1 16.03 32.23 64.35
N LYS A 2 17.31 32.64 64.29
CA LYS A 2 18.11 32.73 63.04
C LYS A 2 18.37 31.41 62.32
N GLN A 3 18.49 30.30 63.08
CA GLN A 3 18.75 28.97 62.47
C GLN A 3 17.51 28.38 61.73
N TYR A 4 16.31 28.65 62.20
CA TYR A 4 15.10 28.15 61.53
C TYR A 4 14.74 28.91 60.26
N LEU A 5 15.16 30.18 60.17
CA LEU A 5 14.98 30.98 58.96
C LEU A 5 15.79 30.47 57.79
N SER A 6 17.00 29.97 58.06
CA SER A 6 17.88 29.37 57.05
C SER A 6 17.35 28.02 56.55
N LEU A 7 16.72 27.24 57.41
CA LEU A 7 16.18 25.92 57.07
C LEU A 7 14.91 26.09 56.19
N ILE A 8 14.07 27.09 56.49
CA ILE A 8 12.85 27.38 55.69
C ILE A 8 13.22 27.92 54.31
N LEU A 9 14.28 28.72 54.20
CA LEU A 9 14.76 29.22 52.90
C LEU A 9 15.31 28.12 52.01
N PHE A 10 15.93 27.07 52.61
CA PHE A 10 16.46 25.93 51.88
C PHE A 10 15.34 24.97 51.35
N LEU A 11 14.21 24.92 52.09
CA LEU A 11 13.07 24.09 51.71
C LEU A 11 12.32 24.68 50.49
N PHE A 12 12.35 26.00 50.30
CA PHE A 12 11.71 26.64 49.16
C PHE A 12 12.50 26.52 47.84
N LEU A 13 13.78 26.18 47.90
CA LEU A 13 14.61 25.97 46.72
C LEU A 13 14.43 24.60 46.06
N LEU A 14 13.73 23.67 46.72
CA LEU A 14 13.48 22.31 46.18
C LEU A 14 12.13 22.19 45.46
N ALA A 15 11.28 23.23 45.51
CA ALA A 15 9.97 23.20 44.85
C ALA A 15 9.97 23.82 43.44
N ALA A 16 11.13 24.18 42.89
CA ALA A 16 11.24 24.76 41.55
C ALA A 16 11.74 23.73 40.49
N CYS A 17 11.35 22.48 40.66
CA CYS A 17 11.29 21.57 39.52
C CYS A 17 9.80 21.47 39.10
N ASP A 18 9.30 22.60 38.64
CA ASP A 18 8.18 22.57 37.74
C ASP A 18 8.73 21.94 36.45
N SER A 19 8.22 20.74 36.12
CA SER A 19 8.38 20.18 34.83
C SER A 19 7.64 21.12 33.87
N SER A 20 8.31 22.20 33.50
CA SER A 20 7.90 22.96 32.34
C SER A 20 7.77 21.93 31.23
N ASP A 21 6.56 21.75 30.73
CA ASP A 21 6.34 21.30 29.36
C ASP A 21 7.18 22.22 28.47
N ALA A 22 8.45 21.85 28.34
CA ALA A 22 9.27 22.42 27.29
C ALA A 22 8.49 22.12 26.02
N PRO A 23 8.09 23.11 25.22
CA PRO A 23 7.45 22.82 23.96
C PRO A 23 8.34 21.80 23.28
N GLU A 24 7.80 20.60 22.99
CA GLU A 24 8.54 19.58 22.26
C GLU A 24 9.13 20.31 21.08
N ALA A 25 10.45 20.34 21.01
CA ALA A 25 11.14 21.03 19.94
C ALA A 25 10.67 20.33 18.68
N THR A 26 9.71 20.92 17.99
CA THR A 26 9.17 20.45 16.72
C THR A 26 10.30 20.53 15.71
N GLY A 27 11.16 19.51 15.75
CA GLY A 27 12.28 19.36 14.84
C GLY A 27 11.82 18.59 13.62
N TYR A 28 12.60 18.69 12.56
CA TYR A 28 12.39 17.95 11.33
C TYR A 28 13.38 16.80 11.24
N GLY A 29 12.93 15.67 10.74
CA GLY A 29 13.74 14.56 10.27
C GLY A 29 13.46 14.25 8.82
N TYR A 30 14.03 13.15 8.34
CA TYR A 30 13.93 12.75 6.95
C TYR A 30 13.46 11.31 6.84
N ILE A 31 12.69 11.02 5.81
CA ILE A 31 12.28 9.67 5.41
C ILE A 31 12.99 9.34 4.11
N ASN A 32 13.73 8.23 4.13
CA ASN A 32 14.26 7.60 2.92
C ASN A 32 13.34 6.43 2.58
N LEU A 33 12.62 6.54 1.46
CA LEU A 33 11.57 5.60 1.08
C LEU A 33 12.06 4.64 0.01
N ASN A 34 11.94 3.33 0.28
CA ASN A 34 12.15 2.25 -0.67
C ASN A 34 10.87 1.45 -0.86
N ILE A 35 10.51 1.23 -2.11
CA ILE A 35 9.37 0.40 -2.47
C ILE A 35 9.85 -0.82 -3.24
N GLY A 36 9.39 -2.00 -2.81
CA GLY A 36 9.60 -3.26 -3.49
C GLY A 36 8.28 -4.01 -3.68
N THR A 37 8.29 -5.01 -4.57
CA THR A 37 7.19 -5.95 -4.71
C THR A 37 7.67 -7.35 -4.36
N ASN A 38 6.82 -8.11 -3.68
CA ASN A 38 7.01 -9.54 -3.59
C ASN A 38 6.11 -10.21 -4.64
N PRO A 39 6.65 -10.77 -5.72
CA PRO A 39 5.88 -11.44 -6.76
C PRO A 39 5.39 -12.82 -6.32
N GLU A 40 5.20 -13.08 -5.02
CA GLU A 40 4.70 -14.35 -4.56
C GLU A 40 3.26 -14.61 -5.02
N ILE A 41 3.12 -15.09 -6.23
CA ILE A 41 2.24 -16.20 -6.59
C ILE A 41 2.81 -16.82 -7.87
N SER A 42 3.71 -17.75 -7.75
CA SER A 42 3.97 -18.70 -8.83
C SER A 42 2.89 -19.78 -8.79
N VAL A 43 1.71 -19.47 -9.28
CA VAL A 43 0.90 -20.54 -9.85
C VAL A 43 1.61 -20.95 -11.12
N ALA A 44 2.01 -22.22 -11.18
CA ALA A 44 2.64 -22.82 -12.33
C ALA A 44 1.81 -22.55 -13.59
N THR A 45 2.19 -21.53 -14.35
CA THR A 45 1.65 -21.27 -15.68
C THR A 45 2.76 -20.89 -16.59
N THR A 46 2.85 -21.62 -17.66
CA THR A 46 3.82 -21.60 -18.73
C THR A 46 3.81 -20.32 -19.57
N ARG A 47 3.41 -19.18 -19.04
CA ARG A 47 3.55 -17.88 -19.71
C ARG A 47 3.97 -16.81 -18.73
N ALA A 48 5.12 -16.22 -19.00
CA ALA A 48 5.54 -14.95 -18.44
C ALA A 48 4.47 -13.90 -18.80
N GLY A 49 3.54 -13.66 -17.91
CA GLY A 49 2.50 -12.66 -18.02
C GLY A 49 2.73 -11.59 -17.00
N ASP A 50 3.12 -10.45 -17.50
CA ASP A 50 2.93 -9.11 -16.99
C ASP A 50 2.80 -9.02 -15.45
N THR A 51 3.93 -9.13 -14.78
CA THR A 51 4.07 -8.65 -13.41
C THR A 51 4.27 -7.15 -13.54
N ASP A 52 3.28 -6.35 -13.14
CA ASP A 52 3.46 -4.91 -13.00
C ASP A 52 4.43 -4.66 -11.84
N THR A 53 5.70 -4.89 -12.14
CA THR A 53 6.81 -4.76 -11.17
C THR A 53 7.44 -3.37 -11.23
N ASP A 54 6.95 -2.49 -12.09
CA ASP A 54 7.43 -1.12 -12.14
C ASP A 54 6.86 -0.29 -10.98
N VAL A 55 7.55 -0.38 -9.86
CA VAL A 55 7.19 0.38 -8.65
C VAL A 55 7.26 1.89 -8.83
N SER A 56 7.88 2.39 -9.90
CA SER A 56 8.01 3.83 -10.16
C SER A 56 6.66 4.52 -10.32
N THR A 57 5.65 3.78 -10.77
CA THR A 57 4.27 4.26 -10.96
C THR A 57 3.40 4.15 -9.71
N TYR A 58 3.88 3.46 -8.66
CA TYR A 58 3.09 3.25 -7.46
C TYR A 58 2.72 4.56 -6.77
N LEU A 59 1.50 4.62 -6.28
CA LEU A 59 0.92 5.77 -5.62
C LEU A 59 1.29 5.74 -4.14
N ILE A 60 1.94 6.79 -3.69
CA ILE A 60 2.38 6.93 -2.30
C ILE A 60 1.47 7.89 -1.56
N THR A 61 0.98 7.45 -0.41
CA THR A 61 0.20 8.26 0.52
C THR A 61 0.90 8.26 1.88
N ILE A 62 1.08 9.43 2.48
CA ILE A 62 1.68 9.61 3.82
C ILE A 62 0.70 10.38 4.70
N LYS A 63 0.40 9.83 5.88
CA LYS A 63 -0.53 10.43 6.85
C LYS A 63 0.03 10.35 8.26
N SER A 64 -0.44 11.28 9.11
CA SER A 64 -0.29 11.20 10.57
C SER A 64 -1.66 11.45 11.21
N GLY A 65 -2.18 10.45 11.91
CA GLY A 65 -3.56 10.47 12.40
C GLY A 65 -4.55 10.69 11.24
N THR A 66 -5.34 11.74 11.32
CA THR A 66 -6.32 12.15 10.30
C THR A 66 -5.74 13.05 9.20
N THR A 67 -4.53 13.57 9.39
CA THR A 67 -3.90 14.50 8.45
C THR A 67 -3.17 13.75 7.34
N THR A 68 -3.46 14.07 6.08
CA THR A 68 -2.74 13.55 4.92
C THR A 68 -1.75 14.58 4.43
N TYR A 69 -0.46 14.23 4.46
CA TYR A 69 0.64 15.09 4.02
C TYR A 69 1.00 14.89 2.57
N LEU A 70 0.88 13.64 2.09
CA LEU A 70 1.07 13.28 0.70
C LEU A 70 -0.08 12.37 0.28
N SER A 71 -0.74 12.67 -0.83
CA SER A 71 -1.87 11.91 -1.33
C SER A 71 -1.60 11.40 -2.73
N GLN A 72 -1.50 10.08 -2.89
CA GLN A 72 -1.45 9.37 -4.17
C GLN A 72 -0.43 9.94 -5.17
N LYS A 73 0.77 10.28 -4.70
CA LYS A 73 1.86 10.75 -5.56
C LYS A 73 2.64 9.59 -6.15
N PRO A 74 2.92 9.58 -7.47
CA PRO A 74 3.77 8.56 -8.08
C PRO A 74 5.13 8.48 -7.39
N TYR A 75 5.60 7.27 -7.12
CA TYR A 75 6.88 7.05 -6.45
C TYR A 75 8.05 7.66 -7.24
N SER A 76 8.01 7.60 -8.57
CA SER A 76 9.01 8.23 -9.46
C SER A 76 9.26 9.71 -9.18
N ILE A 77 8.28 10.43 -8.64
CA ILE A 77 8.41 11.86 -8.34
C ILE A 77 9.17 12.11 -7.03
N ILE A 78 9.08 11.16 -6.07
CA ILE A 78 9.57 11.34 -4.71
C ILE A 78 10.79 10.47 -4.36
N GLN A 79 11.11 9.46 -5.16
CA GLN A 79 12.16 8.47 -4.87
C GLN A 79 13.59 9.04 -4.81
N SER A 80 13.83 10.18 -5.45
CA SER A 80 15.18 10.72 -5.63
C SER A 80 15.63 11.64 -4.50
N THR A 81 14.76 11.99 -3.56
CA THR A 81 15.08 12.95 -2.49
C THR A 81 14.43 12.52 -1.18
N PRO A 82 15.19 12.44 -0.09
CA PRO A 82 14.62 12.18 1.22
C PRO A 82 13.51 13.18 1.56
N LEU A 83 12.39 12.69 2.03
CA LEU A 83 11.22 13.49 2.36
C LEU A 83 11.40 14.08 3.76
N ARG A 84 11.25 15.41 3.89
CA ARG A 84 11.37 16.12 5.16
C ARG A 84 10.01 16.23 5.85
N PHE A 85 9.94 15.73 7.10
CA PHE A 85 8.74 15.79 7.94
C PHE A 85 9.07 16.26 9.36
N GLU A 86 8.10 16.80 10.06
CA GLU A 86 8.20 17.06 11.50
C GLU A 86 8.41 15.76 12.28
N ALA A 87 9.04 15.83 13.45
CA ALA A 87 9.16 14.66 14.32
C ALA A 87 7.77 14.17 14.73
N GLY A 88 7.53 12.86 14.60
CA GLY A 88 6.22 12.27 14.86
C GLY A 88 6.04 10.92 14.17
N THR A 89 4.89 10.31 14.35
CA THR A 89 4.54 9.02 13.76
C THR A 89 3.74 9.20 12.48
N TYR A 90 4.14 8.47 11.44
CA TYR A 90 3.54 8.51 10.11
C TYR A 90 3.22 7.11 9.63
N SER A 91 2.09 6.98 8.94
CA SER A 91 1.74 5.79 8.17
C SER A 91 1.98 6.06 6.70
N ILE A 92 2.81 5.23 6.07
CA ILE A 92 3.12 5.30 4.65
C ILE A 92 2.43 4.15 3.95
N ILE A 93 1.72 4.45 2.89
CA ILE A 93 1.00 3.50 2.05
C ILE A 93 1.57 3.58 0.64
N ALA A 94 1.85 2.42 0.05
CA ALA A 94 2.22 2.27 -1.34
C ALA A 94 1.25 1.32 -2.04
N GLU A 95 0.70 1.72 -3.18
CA GLU A 95 -0.25 0.91 -3.93
C GLU A 95 -0.09 1.10 -5.45
N SER A 96 -0.19 0.02 -6.23
CA SER A 96 -0.07 0.10 -7.69
C SER A 96 -1.28 0.79 -8.35
N CYS A 97 -2.45 0.69 -7.74
CA CYS A 97 -3.67 1.38 -8.11
C CYS A 97 -4.60 1.50 -6.91
N ILE A 98 -5.55 2.42 -6.96
CA ILE A 98 -6.55 2.55 -5.90
C ILE A 98 -7.50 1.35 -5.89
N SER A 99 -8.14 1.09 -4.75
CA SER A 99 -9.05 -0.06 -4.57
C SER A 99 -10.21 -0.08 -5.57
N THR A 100 -10.74 1.09 -5.91
CA THR A 100 -11.81 1.21 -6.91
C THR A 100 -11.39 0.75 -8.30
N ASP A 101 -10.14 1.02 -8.71
CA ASP A 101 -9.61 0.56 -9.99
C ASP A 101 -9.37 -0.96 -10.00
N ALA A 102 -9.05 -1.53 -8.85
CA ALA A 102 -8.89 -2.96 -8.68
C ALA A 102 -10.21 -3.73 -8.79
N GLU A 103 -11.33 -3.06 -8.52
CA GLU A 103 -12.65 -3.69 -8.44
C GLU A 103 -13.60 -3.30 -9.56
N SER A 104 -13.37 -2.17 -10.24
CA SER A 104 -14.37 -1.47 -11.03
C SER A 104 -14.18 -1.50 -12.53
N ALA A 105 -13.25 -2.28 -13.04
CA ALA A 105 -13.12 -2.36 -14.49
C ALA A 105 -14.43 -2.82 -15.13
N ASN A 106 -14.64 -2.44 -16.36
CA ASN A 106 -15.75 -2.89 -17.19
C ASN A 106 -15.90 -4.41 -17.03
N ASP A 107 -17.12 -4.87 -16.80
CA ASP A 107 -17.45 -6.28 -16.61
C ASP A 107 -16.80 -6.98 -15.40
N ARG A 108 -16.47 -6.21 -14.34
CA ARG A 108 -15.91 -6.71 -13.06
C ARG A 108 -14.44 -7.15 -13.12
N TRP A 109 -13.73 -6.80 -14.16
CA TRP A 109 -12.29 -6.96 -14.28
C TRP A 109 -11.58 -5.73 -13.74
N GLY A 110 -10.82 -5.90 -12.69
CA GLY A 110 -10.00 -4.84 -12.12
C GLY A 110 -8.55 -4.94 -12.55
N LYS A 111 -7.77 -3.94 -12.15
CA LYS A 111 -6.31 -3.99 -12.27
C LYS A 111 -5.72 -4.87 -11.18
N ALA A 112 -4.58 -5.50 -11.44
CA ALA A 112 -3.79 -6.12 -10.38
C ALA A 112 -3.37 -5.06 -9.36
N ARG A 113 -3.76 -5.25 -8.09
CA ARG A 113 -3.46 -4.30 -7.03
C ARG A 113 -2.40 -4.87 -6.10
N TYR A 114 -1.26 -4.24 -6.10
CA TYR A 114 -0.21 -4.45 -5.10
C TYR A 114 -0.33 -3.37 -4.03
N TYR A 115 -0.24 -3.75 -2.79
CA TYR A 115 -0.40 -2.85 -1.65
C TYR A 115 0.60 -3.23 -0.55
N GLY A 116 1.17 -2.20 0.05
CA GLY A 116 2.00 -2.31 1.25
C GLY A 116 1.83 -1.07 2.11
N SER A 117 2.06 -1.22 3.40
CA SER A 117 2.07 -0.09 4.33
C SER A 117 3.05 -0.31 5.46
N GLN A 118 3.58 0.78 5.98
CA GLN A 118 4.49 0.78 7.11
C GLN A 118 4.26 2.02 7.97
N ASP A 119 4.21 1.82 9.28
CA ASP A 119 4.26 2.90 10.25
C ASP A 119 5.71 3.17 10.63
N ILE A 120 6.08 4.45 10.69
CA ILE A 120 7.41 4.90 11.04
C ILE A 120 7.36 6.05 12.04
N THR A 121 8.43 6.23 12.79
CA THR A 121 8.60 7.39 13.67
C THR A 121 9.76 8.24 13.16
N VAL A 122 9.46 9.47 12.76
CA VAL A 122 10.45 10.46 12.37
C VAL A 122 11.01 11.11 13.61
N VAL A 123 12.34 11.14 13.73
CA VAL A 123 13.08 11.73 14.84
C VAL A 123 13.82 12.95 14.34
N THR A 124 13.85 14.00 15.15
CA THR A 124 14.54 15.26 14.85
C THR A 124 15.99 15.02 14.42
N SER A 125 16.38 15.62 13.31
CA SER A 125 17.74 15.59 12.73
C SER A 125 18.22 14.19 12.32
N GLN A 126 17.31 13.19 12.21
CA GLN A 126 17.64 11.84 11.78
C GLN A 126 16.97 11.51 10.44
N THR A 127 17.57 10.54 9.74
CA THR A 127 16.95 9.91 8.57
C THR A 127 16.45 8.53 8.97
N VAL A 128 15.18 8.25 8.72
CA VAL A 128 14.53 6.96 8.96
C VAL A 128 14.30 6.30 7.60
N ASN A 129 14.65 5.02 7.48
CA ASN A 129 14.34 4.23 6.29
C ASN A 129 12.95 3.61 6.42
N ALA A 130 12.18 3.74 5.36
CA ALA A 130 10.91 3.05 5.17
C ALA A 130 11.03 2.10 3.98
N ASP A 131 11.08 0.80 4.27
CA ASP A 131 11.20 -0.26 3.27
C ASP A 131 9.87 -0.98 3.16
N ILE A 132 9.08 -0.66 2.14
CA ILE A 132 7.72 -1.17 1.97
C ILE A 132 7.70 -2.23 0.88
N ILE A 133 7.33 -3.44 1.24
CA ILE A 133 7.11 -4.54 0.32
C ILE A 133 5.61 -4.63 0.00
N CYS A 134 5.27 -4.39 -1.25
CA CYS A 134 3.89 -4.49 -1.74
C CYS A 134 3.57 -5.92 -2.18
N THR A 135 2.45 -6.44 -1.71
CA THR A 135 1.94 -7.76 -2.08
C THR A 135 0.63 -7.63 -2.86
N MET A 136 0.35 -8.60 -3.72
CA MET A 136 -0.90 -8.61 -4.49
C MET A 136 -2.11 -8.81 -3.56
N GLN A 137 -3.11 -7.94 -3.70
CA GLN A 137 -4.31 -7.94 -2.87
C GLN A 137 -5.53 -8.59 -3.54
N ASN A 138 -5.49 -8.76 -4.86
CA ASN A 138 -6.52 -9.43 -5.63
C ASN A 138 -5.94 -10.63 -6.40
N ALA A 139 -6.80 -11.53 -6.84
CA ALA A 139 -6.38 -12.70 -7.60
C ALA A 139 -6.38 -12.38 -9.10
N LYS A 140 -5.34 -12.83 -9.80
CA LYS A 140 -5.31 -12.89 -11.27
C LYS A 140 -5.83 -14.24 -11.70
N VAL A 141 -6.84 -14.26 -12.55
CA VAL A 141 -7.40 -15.49 -13.12
C VAL A 141 -7.19 -15.45 -14.63
N ASN A 142 -6.66 -16.53 -15.17
CA ASN A 142 -6.53 -16.76 -16.60
C ASN A 142 -7.21 -18.09 -16.92
N VAL A 143 -8.09 -18.09 -17.92
CA VAL A 143 -8.72 -19.31 -18.43
C VAL A 143 -8.21 -19.55 -19.85
N GLU A 144 -7.52 -20.64 -20.05
CA GLU A 144 -7.04 -21.10 -21.34
C GLU A 144 -7.84 -22.32 -21.77
N TYR A 145 -8.48 -22.20 -22.90
CA TYR A 145 -9.20 -23.33 -23.51
C TYR A 145 -8.24 -24.15 -24.35
N ASP A 146 -8.13 -25.43 -24.00
CA ASP A 146 -7.36 -26.39 -24.80
C ASP A 146 -7.90 -26.50 -26.23
N GLN A 147 -7.03 -26.77 -27.21
CA GLN A 147 -7.43 -26.87 -28.60
C GLN A 147 -8.43 -28.00 -28.83
N THR A 148 -8.27 -29.13 -28.16
CA THR A 148 -9.21 -30.25 -28.26
C THR A 148 -10.61 -29.86 -27.78
N PHE A 149 -10.67 -29.08 -26.70
CA PHE A 149 -11.95 -28.54 -26.20
C PHE A 149 -12.61 -27.63 -27.24
N LYS A 150 -11.84 -26.71 -27.86
CA LYS A 150 -12.32 -25.81 -28.91
C LYS A 150 -12.82 -26.60 -30.13
N ASP A 151 -12.13 -27.67 -30.50
CA ASP A 151 -12.50 -28.52 -31.66
C ASP A 151 -13.80 -29.30 -31.44
N ILE A 152 -14.12 -29.60 -30.18
CA ILE A 152 -15.35 -30.31 -29.83
C ILE A 152 -16.53 -29.34 -29.68
N PHE A 153 -16.35 -28.28 -28.93
CA PHE A 153 -17.41 -27.38 -28.50
C PHE A 153 -17.50 -26.08 -29.29
N GLY A 154 -16.45 -25.66 -29.96
CA GLY A 154 -16.39 -24.41 -30.75
C GLY A 154 -17.00 -24.52 -32.16
N LYS A 155 -17.56 -25.68 -32.55
CA LYS A 155 -18.10 -25.91 -33.89
C LYS A 155 -19.49 -25.33 -34.11
N ASN A 156 -20.22 -25.04 -33.06
CA ASN A 156 -21.56 -24.49 -33.15
C ASN A 156 -21.58 -23.02 -32.68
N PRO A 157 -21.64 -22.02 -33.59
CA PRO A 157 -21.70 -20.62 -33.20
C PRO A 157 -22.99 -20.22 -32.50
N GLU A 158 -24.03 -21.06 -32.56
CA GLU A 158 -25.29 -20.80 -31.88
C GLU A 158 -25.28 -21.27 -30.41
N GLU A 159 -24.30 -22.09 -30.04
CA GLU A 159 -24.12 -22.59 -28.69
C GLU A 159 -22.69 -22.31 -28.18
N PRO A 160 -22.35 -21.04 -27.93
CA PRO A 160 -21.02 -20.67 -27.47
C PRO A 160 -20.78 -21.23 -26.06
N TYR A 161 -19.60 -21.79 -25.86
CA TYR A 161 -19.19 -22.19 -24.52
C TYR A 161 -18.66 -21.01 -23.72
N SER A 162 -18.79 -21.07 -22.42
CA SER A 162 -18.18 -20.11 -21.51
C SER A 162 -17.80 -20.74 -20.17
N VAL A 163 -16.78 -20.20 -19.53
CA VAL A 163 -16.47 -20.48 -18.12
C VAL A 163 -16.91 -19.27 -17.31
N THR A 164 -17.66 -19.54 -16.25
CA THR A 164 -18.08 -18.50 -15.32
C THR A 164 -17.49 -18.81 -13.94
N LEU A 165 -16.75 -17.84 -13.40
CA LEU A 165 -16.24 -17.90 -12.04
C LEU A 165 -17.08 -17.01 -11.14
N TYR A 166 -17.48 -17.54 -10.00
CA TYR A 166 -18.19 -16.80 -8.98
C TYR A 166 -17.60 -17.08 -7.60
N ARG A 167 -17.74 -16.15 -6.70
CA ARG A 167 -17.43 -16.39 -5.30
C ARG A 167 -18.68 -16.92 -4.61
N GLU A 168 -18.52 -18.00 -3.86
CA GLU A 168 -19.61 -18.56 -3.05
C GLU A 168 -20.25 -17.46 -2.18
N GLY A 169 -21.58 -17.37 -2.23
CA GLY A 169 -22.35 -16.33 -1.53
C GLY A 169 -22.32 -14.93 -2.16
N ARG A 170 -21.66 -14.74 -3.32
CA ARG A 170 -21.60 -13.46 -4.04
C ARG A 170 -21.75 -13.67 -5.54
N GLN A 171 -22.93 -14.09 -5.97
CA GLN A 171 -23.21 -14.34 -7.38
C GLN A 171 -23.19 -13.07 -8.25
N GLU A 172 -23.32 -11.90 -7.65
CA GLU A 172 -23.20 -10.61 -8.34
C GLU A 172 -21.79 -10.31 -8.85
N ARG A 173 -20.78 -11.03 -8.39
CA ARG A 173 -19.37 -10.90 -8.81
C ARG A 173 -18.97 -12.04 -9.73
N LEU A 174 -19.64 -12.17 -10.84
CA LEU A 174 -19.33 -13.18 -11.85
C LEU A 174 -18.24 -12.67 -12.80
N LEU A 175 -17.26 -13.53 -13.08
CA LEU A 175 -16.29 -13.35 -14.16
C LEU A 175 -16.64 -14.37 -15.24
N LYS A 176 -17.02 -13.90 -16.42
CA LYS A 176 -17.36 -14.74 -17.55
C LYS A 176 -16.29 -14.68 -18.63
N PHE A 177 -15.83 -15.86 -19.06
CA PHE A 177 -14.86 -16.03 -20.14
C PHE A 177 -15.56 -16.68 -21.31
N ASP A 178 -15.68 -15.98 -22.42
CA ASP A 178 -16.31 -16.44 -23.62
C ASP A 178 -15.26 -17.01 -24.61
N GLU A 179 -15.69 -17.78 -25.62
CA GLU A 179 -14.77 -18.46 -26.54
C GLU A 179 -13.85 -17.51 -27.33
N ASN A 180 -14.28 -16.26 -27.54
CA ASN A 180 -13.54 -15.24 -28.28
C ASN A 180 -12.61 -14.39 -27.38
N ALA A 181 -12.54 -14.71 -26.12
CA ALA A 181 -11.79 -13.93 -25.17
C ALA A 181 -10.50 -14.60 -24.80
N SER A 182 -9.45 -14.37 -25.54
CA SER A 182 -8.09 -14.59 -25.08
C SER A 182 -7.74 -13.45 -24.12
N PHE A 183 -8.07 -13.61 -22.84
CA PHE A 183 -7.83 -12.59 -21.85
C PHE A 183 -6.52 -12.84 -21.13
N SER A 184 -5.55 -12.03 -21.42
CA SER A 184 -4.59 -11.63 -20.42
C SER A 184 -5.19 -10.45 -19.67
N THR A 185 -5.72 -10.67 -18.50
CA THR A 185 -6.09 -9.58 -17.61
C THR A 185 -4.81 -8.96 -17.11
N ARG A 186 -4.58 -7.71 -17.47
CA ARG A 186 -3.62 -6.86 -16.79
C ARG A 186 -4.16 -6.42 -15.45
#